data_135c6bce2ad2b29deb64bce1817837b8
#
_entry.id   135c6bce2ad2b29deb64bce1817837b8
#
_cell.length_a   1.000
_cell.length_b   1.000
_cell.length_c   1.000
_cell.angle_alpha   90.00
_cell.angle_beta   90.00
_cell.angle_gamma   90.00
#
_symmetry.space_group_name_H-M   'P 1'
#
loop_
_entity.id
_entity.type
_entity.pdbx_description
1 polymer ?
#
loop_
_entity_poly.entity_id
_entity_poly.type
_entity_poly.pdbx_seq_one_letter_code
_entity_poly.pdbx_strand_id
1 'polypeptide(L)'
;MKNVLVLGGSGFVGRHVCEALNRAGVHVTVVTRRLPARSVQMLPLVTVVQADVHDVAALHALLPGHDAVVNLVAILHGDRAAFDKVHVQLPRQLAHACVQTGVLRMVHVSALGADLHGPSLYQRSKAQGEAALQSEVVHGLLLSVLRPSVIFGEDDAFINLFARLQSVAPLVPLAGARTRFQPVWVQDVAKAVVYALMHRETIAQVYELAGPQIYSLKELVQHAGRWAGHPRMVVGLPEAMAYLQALVMELLPGPPLMSRDNLVSMQVDNIASGKLPGLSALGVPVAAQLDTVFPVLPQA
;
A
#
# COMPACT_ATOMS: atom_id res chain seq x y z
N MET A 1 -0.87 -21.29 12.07
CA MET A 1 0.19 -20.55 11.36
C MET A 1 1.17 -20.04 12.38
N LYS A 2 2.46 -20.35 12.20
CA LYS A 2 3.52 -20.01 13.17
C LYS A 2 4.60 -19.12 12.56
N ASN A 3 4.95 -19.33 11.31
CA ASN A 3 6.03 -18.63 10.63
C ASN A 3 5.53 -17.97 9.34
N VAL A 4 5.73 -16.65 9.20
CA VAL A 4 5.28 -15.88 8.03
C VAL A 4 6.46 -15.11 7.43
N LEU A 5 6.66 -15.24 6.13
CA LEU A 5 7.61 -14.44 5.35
C LEU A 5 6.92 -13.15 4.88
N VAL A 6 7.51 -11.99 5.19
CA VAL A 6 6.96 -10.69 4.81
C VAL A 6 7.93 -9.94 3.90
N LEU A 7 7.57 -9.81 2.63
CA LEU A 7 8.27 -8.98 1.67
C LEU A 7 7.75 -7.54 1.79
N GLY A 8 8.66 -6.59 1.94
CA GLY A 8 8.29 -5.18 2.19
C GLY A 8 7.96 -4.87 3.65
N GLY A 9 8.29 -5.78 4.58
CA GLY A 9 7.99 -5.65 6.02
C GLY A 9 8.62 -4.44 6.71
N SER A 10 9.75 -3.92 6.19
CA SER A 10 10.42 -2.72 6.73
C SER A 10 9.79 -1.38 6.27
N GLY A 11 8.83 -1.42 5.34
CA GLY A 11 8.11 -0.24 4.86
C GLY A 11 7.00 0.24 5.81
N PHE A 12 6.34 1.34 5.44
CA PHE A 12 5.26 1.94 6.23
C PHE A 12 4.15 0.93 6.59
N VAL A 13 3.51 0.30 5.62
CA VAL A 13 2.47 -0.72 5.88
C VAL A 13 3.08 -1.96 6.54
N GLY A 14 4.26 -2.36 6.06
CA GLY A 14 4.92 -3.60 6.50
C GLY A 14 5.22 -3.65 7.98
N ARG A 15 5.70 -2.56 8.59
CA ARG A 15 5.98 -2.54 10.03
C ARG A 15 4.71 -2.75 10.87
N HIS A 16 3.58 -2.16 10.48
CA HIS A 16 2.30 -2.36 11.17
C HIS A 16 1.76 -3.78 11.00
N VAL A 17 1.98 -4.39 9.82
CA VAL A 17 1.69 -5.81 9.60
C VAL A 17 2.57 -6.70 10.48
N CYS A 18 3.89 -6.42 10.55
CA CYS A 18 4.81 -7.15 11.43
C CYS A 18 4.43 -7.01 12.91
N GLU A 19 4.06 -5.82 13.37
CA GLU A 19 3.55 -5.58 14.73
C GLU A 19 2.25 -6.37 15.01
N ALA A 20 1.32 -6.38 14.07
CA ALA A 20 0.06 -7.10 14.23
C ALA A 20 0.27 -8.62 14.27
N LEU A 21 1.16 -9.17 13.42
CA LEU A 21 1.56 -10.58 13.44
C LEU A 21 2.29 -10.94 14.74
N ASN A 22 3.20 -10.08 15.21
CA ASN A 22 3.91 -10.25 16.48
C ASN A 22 2.96 -10.31 17.66
N ARG A 23 1.93 -9.42 17.73
CA ARG A 23 0.87 -9.47 18.76
C ARG A 23 0.03 -10.74 18.69
N ALA A 24 -0.12 -11.32 17.49
CA ALA A 24 -0.79 -12.60 17.30
C ALA A 24 0.09 -13.83 17.62
N GLY A 25 1.32 -13.62 18.10
CA GLY A 25 2.25 -14.70 18.46
C GLY A 25 2.89 -15.40 17.27
N VAL A 26 2.95 -14.74 16.11
CA VAL A 26 3.51 -15.28 14.87
C VAL A 26 4.96 -14.84 14.71
N HIS A 27 5.84 -15.78 14.39
CA HIS A 27 7.22 -15.48 13.98
C HIS A 27 7.21 -14.92 12.57
N VAL A 28 7.87 -13.77 12.40
CA VAL A 28 7.92 -13.04 11.12
C VAL A 28 9.35 -12.98 10.62
N THR A 29 9.57 -13.43 9.40
CA THR A 29 10.82 -13.16 8.68
C THR A 29 10.61 -11.99 7.73
N VAL A 30 11.31 -10.90 7.97
CA VAL A 30 11.28 -9.69 7.11
C VAL A 30 12.47 -9.70 6.17
N VAL A 31 12.20 -9.63 4.87
CA VAL A 31 13.24 -9.49 3.86
C VAL A 31 13.47 -8.02 3.54
N THR A 32 14.72 -7.58 3.61
CA THR A 32 15.12 -6.21 3.28
C THR A 32 16.40 -6.17 2.45
N ARG A 33 16.54 -5.16 1.61
CA ARG A 33 17.77 -4.92 0.83
C ARG A 33 18.86 -4.21 1.64
N ARG A 34 18.49 -3.54 2.74
CA ARG A 34 19.40 -2.71 3.53
C ARG A 34 19.22 -2.95 5.02
N LEU A 35 20.34 -3.12 5.74
CA LEU A 35 20.39 -3.15 7.19
C LEU A 35 21.00 -1.85 7.73
N PRO A 36 20.63 -1.41 8.96
CA PRO A 36 19.65 -2.03 9.87
C PRO A 36 18.19 -1.67 9.50
N ALA A 37 17.28 -2.62 9.67
CA ALA A 37 15.82 -2.41 9.51
C ALA A 37 15.20 -2.02 10.86
N ARG A 38 15.58 -0.84 11.39
CA ARG A 38 15.24 -0.39 12.75
C ARG A 38 13.75 -0.41 13.07
N SER A 39 12.90 -0.17 12.08
CA SER A 39 11.44 -0.13 12.26
C SER A 39 10.81 -1.44 12.72
N VAL A 40 11.47 -2.59 12.47
CA VAL A 40 10.93 -3.92 12.78
C VAL A 40 11.89 -4.81 13.57
N GLN A 41 13.19 -4.46 13.59
CA GLN A 41 14.24 -5.28 14.20
C GLN A 41 14.11 -5.41 15.72
N MET A 42 13.38 -4.49 16.37
CA MET A 42 13.17 -4.50 17.83
C MET A 42 11.96 -5.33 18.26
N LEU A 43 11.18 -5.86 17.32
CA LEU A 43 10.02 -6.70 17.65
C LEU A 43 10.49 -8.12 18.06
N PRO A 44 9.99 -8.70 19.18
CA PRO A 44 10.51 -9.94 19.75
C PRO A 44 10.48 -11.16 18.82
N LEU A 45 9.42 -11.29 17.99
CA LEU A 45 9.22 -12.44 17.10
C LEU A 45 9.59 -12.10 15.64
N VAL A 46 10.47 -11.11 15.43
CA VAL A 46 10.86 -10.69 14.08
C VAL A 46 12.32 -11.00 13.83
N THR A 47 12.58 -11.77 12.78
CA THR A 47 13.92 -12.00 12.21
C THR A 47 14.04 -11.18 10.93
N VAL A 48 15.13 -10.43 10.77
CA VAL A 48 15.40 -9.64 9.57
C VAL A 48 16.50 -10.32 8.76
N VAL A 49 16.21 -10.57 7.49
CA VAL A 49 17.15 -11.19 6.53
C VAL A 49 17.46 -10.19 5.42
N GLN A 50 18.73 -10.01 5.13
CA GLN A 50 19.16 -9.18 4.00
C GLN A 50 19.20 -10.03 2.72
N ALA A 51 18.33 -9.71 1.76
CA ALA A 51 18.32 -10.34 0.44
C ALA A 51 17.65 -9.44 -0.61
N ASP A 52 17.93 -9.69 -1.87
CA ASP A 52 17.18 -9.09 -2.98
C ASP A 52 16.02 -10.02 -3.38
N VAL A 53 14.80 -9.56 -3.17
CA VAL A 53 13.59 -10.31 -3.53
C VAL A 53 13.38 -10.45 -5.05
N HIS A 54 14.18 -9.76 -5.87
CA HIS A 54 14.19 -9.92 -7.32
C HIS A 54 15.14 -11.05 -7.80
N ASP A 55 15.94 -11.61 -6.89
CA ASP A 55 16.72 -12.80 -7.14
C ASP A 55 15.86 -14.05 -6.88
N VAL A 56 15.61 -14.82 -7.93
CA VAL A 56 14.79 -16.04 -7.87
C VAL A 56 15.40 -17.08 -6.95
N ALA A 57 16.73 -17.23 -6.97
CA ALA A 57 17.42 -18.19 -6.09
C ALA A 57 17.27 -17.78 -4.61
N ALA A 58 17.36 -16.49 -4.31
CA ALA A 58 17.11 -15.97 -2.97
C ALA A 58 15.66 -16.22 -2.52
N LEU A 59 14.67 -16.04 -3.39
CA LEU A 59 13.27 -16.36 -3.06
C LEU A 59 13.10 -17.84 -2.71
N HIS A 60 13.66 -18.75 -3.51
CA HIS A 60 13.61 -20.19 -3.23
C HIS A 60 14.28 -20.58 -1.92
N ALA A 61 15.39 -19.92 -1.55
CA ALA A 61 16.07 -20.16 -0.29
C ALA A 61 15.32 -19.61 0.94
N LEU A 62 14.56 -18.53 0.77
CA LEU A 62 13.84 -17.87 1.85
C LEU A 62 12.51 -18.53 2.22
N LEU A 63 11.84 -19.21 1.28
CA LEU A 63 10.49 -19.75 1.47
C LEU A 63 10.41 -20.95 2.42
N PRO A 64 11.30 -21.95 2.36
CA PRO A 64 11.19 -23.14 3.20
C PRO A 64 11.11 -22.81 4.70
N GLY A 65 10.24 -23.52 5.43
CA GLY A 65 10.02 -23.32 6.87
C GLY A 65 9.00 -22.24 7.23
N HIS A 66 8.43 -21.56 6.23
CA HIS A 66 7.31 -20.63 6.43
C HIS A 66 5.98 -21.28 6.07
N ASP A 67 4.92 -20.91 6.82
CA ASP A 67 3.55 -21.38 6.59
C ASP A 67 2.84 -20.52 5.53
N ALA A 68 3.27 -19.27 5.38
CA ALA A 68 2.64 -18.30 4.49
C ALA A 68 3.58 -17.15 4.11
N VAL A 69 3.17 -16.41 3.07
CA VAL A 69 3.86 -15.22 2.58
C VAL A 69 2.91 -14.02 2.52
N VAL A 70 3.41 -12.86 2.93
CA VAL A 70 2.77 -11.55 2.70
C VAL A 70 3.64 -10.74 1.74
N ASN A 71 3.06 -10.34 0.61
CA ASN A 71 3.72 -9.45 -0.35
C ASN A 71 3.16 -8.03 -0.26
N LEU A 72 3.99 -7.11 0.25
CA LEU A 72 3.70 -5.68 0.39
C LEU A 72 4.59 -4.83 -0.51
N VAL A 73 5.42 -5.45 -1.34
CA VAL A 73 6.40 -4.72 -2.17
C VAL A 73 5.68 -3.97 -3.28
N ALA A 74 5.85 -2.66 -3.30
CA ALA A 74 5.31 -1.79 -4.34
C ALA A 74 6.18 -0.53 -4.50
N ILE A 75 6.04 0.13 -5.64
CA ILE A 75 6.56 1.47 -5.92
C ILE A 75 5.42 2.36 -6.38
N LEU A 76 5.49 3.65 -6.06
CA LEU A 76 4.48 4.64 -6.46
C LEU A 76 4.91 5.49 -7.66
N HIS A 77 6.21 5.43 -7.99
CA HIS A 77 6.82 6.19 -9.08
C HIS A 77 7.82 5.31 -9.82
N GLY A 78 7.94 5.51 -11.11
CA GLY A 78 8.86 4.78 -11.95
C GLY A 78 8.40 4.80 -13.41
N ASP A 79 9.27 4.32 -14.27
CA ASP A 79 8.93 4.04 -15.65
C ASP A 79 8.21 2.67 -15.79
N ARG A 80 7.83 2.34 -17.02
CA ARG A 80 7.16 1.08 -17.33
C ARG A 80 7.99 -0.15 -16.91
N ALA A 81 9.31 -0.11 -17.07
CA ALA A 81 10.19 -1.22 -16.73
C ALA A 81 10.27 -1.42 -15.21
N ALA A 82 10.34 -0.32 -14.45
CA ALA A 82 10.34 -0.36 -12.99
C ALA A 82 9.01 -0.91 -12.44
N PHE A 83 7.88 -0.44 -12.98
CA PHE A 83 6.56 -0.97 -12.59
C PHE A 83 6.42 -2.45 -12.95
N ASP A 84 6.82 -2.87 -14.16
CA ASP A 84 6.78 -4.27 -14.58
C ASP A 84 7.63 -5.14 -13.65
N LYS A 85 8.87 -4.75 -13.38
CA LYS A 85 9.78 -5.49 -12.48
C LYS A 85 9.18 -5.71 -11.11
N VAL A 86 8.60 -4.66 -10.50
CA VAL A 86 8.15 -4.70 -9.10
C VAL A 86 6.73 -5.24 -8.97
N HIS A 87 5.82 -4.85 -9.86
CA HIS A 87 4.41 -5.18 -9.72
C HIS A 87 3.98 -6.42 -10.49
N VAL A 88 4.75 -6.87 -11.49
CA VAL A 88 4.38 -8.02 -12.33
C VAL A 88 5.37 -9.17 -12.17
N GLN A 89 6.66 -8.92 -12.44
CA GLN A 89 7.69 -9.97 -12.42
C GLN A 89 7.91 -10.53 -11.02
N LEU A 90 8.07 -9.66 -10.00
CA LEU A 90 8.24 -10.10 -8.62
C LEU A 90 7.05 -10.94 -8.10
N PRO A 91 5.78 -10.51 -8.20
CA PRO A 91 4.65 -11.35 -7.80
C PRO A 91 4.62 -12.69 -8.54
N ARG A 92 4.87 -12.71 -9.85
CA ARG A 92 4.93 -13.95 -10.65
C ARG A 92 5.99 -14.91 -10.15
N GLN A 93 7.23 -14.42 -9.97
CA GLN A 93 8.35 -15.22 -9.48
C GLN A 93 8.10 -15.74 -8.07
N LEU A 94 7.55 -14.90 -7.19
CA LEU A 94 7.21 -15.27 -5.82
C LEU A 94 6.13 -16.35 -5.79
N ALA A 95 5.06 -16.22 -6.57
CA ALA A 95 3.98 -17.20 -6.62
C ALA A 95 4.50 -18.55 -7.14
N HIS A 96 5.29 -18.54 -8.22
CA HIS A 96 5.92 -19.74 -8.76
C HIS A 96 6.83 -20.42 -7.72
N ALA A 97 7.70 -19.66 -7.05
CA ALA A 97 8.56 -20.17 -5.98
C ALA A 97 7.73 -20.74 -4.80
N CYS A 98 6.63 -20.10 -4.44
CA CYS A 98 5.71 -20.59 -3.41
C CYS A 98 5.13 -21.96 -3.77
N VAL A 99 4.66 -22.14 -4.99
CA VAL A 99 4.13 -23.44 -5.46
C VAL A 99 5.21 -24.51 -5.45
N GLN A 100 6.42 -24.20 -5.94
CA GLN A 100 7.54 -25.16 -5.99
C GLN A 100 8.05 -25.58 -4.61
N THR A 101 8.01 -24.66 -3.62
CA THR A 101 8.48 -24.94 -2.25
C THR A 101 7.40 -25.44 -1.31
N GLY A 102 6.13 -25.50 -1.76
CA GLY A 102 5.00 -25.94 -0.96
C GLY A 102 4.48 -24.90 0.04
N VAL A 103 4.95 -23.64 -0.01
CA VAL A 103 4.47 -22.52 0.84
C VAL A 103 3.27 -21.87 0.16
N LEU A 104 2.13 -22.55 0.17
CA LEU A 104 1.01 -22.25 -0.70
C LEU A 104 0.18 -21.03 -0.27
N ARG A 105 0.17 -20.64 1.02
CA ARG A 105 -0.67 -19.54 1.52
C ARG A 105 -0.02 -18.19 1.23
N MET A 106 -0.73 -17.32 0.49
CA MET A 106 -0.25 -15.98 0.16
C MET A 106 -1.33 -14.92 0.36
N VAL A 107 -0.94 -13.80 0.98
CA VAL A 107 -1.70 -12.54 0.98
C VAL A 107 -0.91 -11.51 0.18
N HIS A 108 -1.54 -10.97 -0.86
CA HIS A 108 -0.96 -9.93 -1.70
C HIS A 108 -1.68 -8.59 -1.51
N VAL A 109 -0.94 -7.54 -1.19
CA VAL A 109 -1.48 -6.18 -1.11
C VAL A 109 -1.29 -5.49 -2.46
N SER A 110 -2.39 -5.35 -3.15
CA SER A 110 -2.52 -4.65 -4.42
C SER A 110 -2.86 -3.16 -4.20
N ALA A 111 -3.76 -2.60 -4.97
CA ALA A 111 -4.27 -1.23 -4.79
C ALA A 111 -5.70 -1.13 -5.29
N LEU A 112 -6.49 -0.27 -4.65
CA LEU A 112 -7.80 0.11 -5.16
C LEU A 112 -7.64 0.80 -6.51
N GLY A 113 -8.49 0.46 -7.48
CA GLY A 113 -8.37 0.93 -8.86
C GLY A 113 -7.38 0.13 -9.72
N ALA A 114 -6.85 -1.01 -9.25
CA ALA A 114 -6.10 -1.95 -10.09
C ALA A 114 -7.01 -2.47 -11.22
N ASP A 115 -6.67 -2.10 -12.47
CA ASP A 115 -7.44 -2.40 -13.68
C ASP A 115 -6.49 -2.53 -14.87
N LEU A 116 -6.65 -3.60 -15.67
CA LEU A 116 -5.84 -3.84 -16.89
C LEU A 116 -6.00 -2.74 -17.94
N HIS A 117 -7.16 -2.07 -17.93
CA HIS A 117 -7.50 -0.97 -18.82
C HIS A 117 -7.42 0.40 -18.11
N GLY A 118 -6.93 0.42 -16.87
CA GLY A 118 -6.78 1.65 -16.09
C GLY A 118 -5.92 2.69 -16.78
N PRO A 119 -6.17 3.99 -16.55
CA PRO A 119 -5.50 5.07 -17.27
C PRO A 119 -4.00 5.10 -17.01
N SER A 120 -3.53 4.84 -15.79
CA SER A 120 -2.12 4.95 -15.41
C SER A 120 -1.34 3.65 -15.57
N LEU A 121 -0.01 3.75 -15.71
CA LEU A 121 0.89 2.61 -15.68
C LEU A 121 0.82 1.88 -14.33
N TYR A 122 0.71 2.63 -13.24
CA TYR A 122 0.56 2.08 -11.89
C TYR A 122 -0.65 1.15 -11.79
N GLN A 123 -1.85 1.63 -12.15
CA GLN A 123 -3.09 0.84 -12.08
C GLN A 123 -3.02 -0.41 -12.94
N ARG A 124 -2.53 -0.29 -14.17
CA ARG A 124 -2.35 -1.43 -15.09
C ARG A 124 -1.34 -2.45 -14.56
N SER A 125 -0.20 -1.99 -14.06
CA SER A 125 0.83 -2.90 -13.53
C SER A 125 0.37 -3.65 -12.28
N LYS A 126 -0.40 -3.01 -11.40
CA LYS A 126 -1.00 -3.68 -10.23
C LYS A 126 -1.96 -4.78 -10.67
N ALA A 127 -2.84 -4.50 -11.64
CA ALA A 127 -3.77 -5.51 -12.17
C ALA A 127 -3.04 -6.66 -12.89
N GLN A 128 -1.97 -6.36 -13.65
CA GLN A 128 -1.15 -7.39 -14.28
C GLN A 128 -0.45 -8.28 -13.24
N GLY A 129 0.00 -7.71 -12.12
CA GLY A 129 0.54 -8.47 -11.00
C GLY A 129 -0.49 -9.41 -10.36
N GLU A 130 -1.71 -8.93 -10.15
CA GLU A 130 -2.80 -9.77 -9.66
C GLU A 130 -3.11 -10.92 -10.65
N ALA A 131 -3.16 -10.64 -11.95
CA ALA A 131 -3.37 -11.67 -12.98
C ALA A 131 -2.23 -12.71 -12.99
N ALA A 132 -0.98 -12.28 -12.79
CA ALA A 132 0.16 -13.18 -12.67
C ALA A 132 0.10 -14.08 -11.43
N LEU A 133 -0.41 -13.58 -10.31
CA LEU A 133 -0.67 -14.39 -9.11
C LEU A 133 -1.83 -15.36 -9.32
N GLN A 134 -2.90 -14.89 -9.96
CA GLN A 134 -4.09 -15.68 -10.22
C GLN A 134 -3.80 -16.90 -11.12
N SER A 135 -2.83 -16.79 -12.06
CA SER A 135 -2.41 -17.92 -12.89
C SER A 135 -1.79 -19.08 -12.12
N GLU A 136 -1.26 -18.84 -10.91
CA GLU A 136 -0.68 -19.89 -10.06
C GLU A 136 -1.72 -20.55 -9.11
N VAL A 137 -2.94 -20.02 -9.04
CA VAL A 137 -4.01 -20.62 -8.23
C VAL A 137 -4.38 -22.03 -8.73
N VAL A 138 -4.36 -22.25 -10.04
CA VAL A 138 -4.60 -23.57 -10.63
C VAL A 138 -3.51 -24.60 -10.26
N HIS A 139 -2.33 -24.11 -9.84
CA HIS A 139 -1.22 -24.93 -9.35
C HIS A 139 -1.22 -25.08 -7.81
N GLY A 140 -2.28 -24.64 -7.14
CA GLY A 140 -2.50 -24.84 -5.71
C GLY A 140 -2.19 -23.62 -4.83
N LEU A 141 -1.85 -22.46 -5.39
CA LEU A 141 -1.63 -21.24 -4.59
C LEU A 141 -2.93 -20.79 -3.91
N LEU A 142 -2.90 -20.67 -2.60
CA LEU A 142 -4.01 -20.23 -1.75
C LEU A 142 -3.93 -18.71 -1.56
N LEU A 143 -4.39 -17.97 -2.56
CA LEU A 143 -4.22 -16.52 -2.69
C LEU A 143 -5.39 -15.75 -2.06
N SER A 144 -5.08 -14.66 -1.33
CA SER A 144 -6.02 -13.56 -1.03
C SER A 144 -5.42 -12.25 -1.52
N VAL A 145 -6.20 -11.42 -2.20
CA VAL A 145 -5.79 -10.12 -2.72
C VAL A 145 -6.50 -9.02 -1.95
N LEU A 146 -5.73 -8.07 -1.42
CA LEU A 146 -6.24 -6.89 -0.72
C LEU A 146 -5.95 -5.65 -1.54
N ARG A 147 -6.97 -4.87 -1.88
CA ARG A 147 -6.88 -3.62 -2.65
C ARG A 147 -7.18 -2.43 -1.74
N PRO A 148 -6.18 -1.90 -1.02
CA PRO A 148 -6.38 -0.71 -0.20
C PRO A 148 -6.53 0.55 -1.06
N SER A 149 -7.36 1.49 -0.59
CA SER A 149 -7.33 2.90 -0.96
C SER A 149 -6.03 3.53 -0.45
N VAL A 150 -5.88 4.85 -0.56
CA VAL A 150 -4.73 5.54 0.03
C VAL A 150 -4.67 5.24 1.52
N ILE A 151 -3.51 4.74 1.97
CA ILE A 151 -3.31 4.32 3.36
C ILE A 151 -2.74 5.48 4.14
N PHE A 152 -3.36 5.80 5.29
CA PHE A 152 -2.91 6.86 6.17
C PHE A 152 -2.51 6.34 7.57
N GLY A 153 -1.69 7.13 8.27
CA GLY A 153 -1.20 6.85 9.63
C GLY A 153 -0.08 7.79 10.01
N GLU A 154 0.43 7.73 11.25
CA GLU A 154 1.38 8.71 11.80
C GLU A 154 2.63 8.98 10.92
N ASP A 155 3.13 7.95 10.22
CA ASP A 155 4.33 8.07 9.37
C ASP A 155 4.03 7.82 7.88
N ASP A 156 2.79 8.06 7.44
CA ASP A 156 2.46 7.96 6.02
C ASP A 156 3.17 9.04 5.19
N ALA A 157 3.39 8.73 3.91
CA ALA A 157 3.98 9.66 2.97
C ALA A 157 2.97 10.60 2.30
N PHE A 158 1.67 10.49 2.61
CA PHE A 158 0.60 11.22 1.93
C PHE A 158 0.09 12.40 2.77
N ILE A 159 -0.55 12.16 3.92
CA ILE A 159 -1.08 13.21 4.81
C ILE A 159 0.08 14.04 5.37
N ASN A 160 1.15 13.38 5.83
CA ASN A 160 2.33 14.05 6.38
C ASN A 160 3.07 14.91 5.35
N LEU A 161 3.07 14.53 4.06
CA LEU A 161 3.63 15.35 2.99
C LEU A 161 2.89 16.70 2.91
N PHE A 162 1.56 16.66 2.85
CA PHE A 162 0.76 17.88 2.74
C PHE A 162 0.81 18.73 4.01
N ALA A 163 0.92 18.11 5.19
CA ALA A 163 1.17 18.81 6.44
C ALA A 163 2.51 19.61 6.39
N ARG A 164 3.59 18.96 5.95
CA ARG A 164 4.91 19.57 5.78
C ARG A 164 4.90 20.69 4.73
N LEU A 165 4.25 20.47 3.59
CA LEU A 165 4.14 21.52 2.56
C LEU A 165 3.45 22.77 3.11
N GLN A 166 2.40 22.61 3.89
CA GLN A 166 1.66 23.74 4.48
C GLN A 166 2.40 24.42 5.61
N SER A 167 3.38 23.77 6.26
CA SER A 167 4.21 24.43 7.27
C SER A 167 5.19 25.45 6.67
N VAL A 168 5.57 25.27 5.40
CA VAL A 168 6.57 26.13 4.74
C VAL A 168 6.00 27.02 3.63
N ALA A 169 4.94 26.58 2.95
CA ALA A 169 4.35 27.29 1.81
C ALA A 169 3.11 28.09 2.24
N PRO A 170 2.97 29.38 1.84
CA PRO A 170 1.78 30.18 2.16
C PRO A 170 0.54 29.77 1.35
N LEU A 171 0.74 29.06 0.24
CA LEU A 171 -0.30 28.62 -0.69
C LEU A 171 0.09 27.23 -1.21
N VAL A 172 -0.91 26.33 -1.38
CA VAL A 172 -0.71 24.99 -1.94
C VAL A 172 -1.43 24.90 -3.30
N PRO A 173 -0.69 24.97 -4.42
CA PRO A 173 -1.25 24.64 -5.73
C PRO A 173 -1.43 23.14 -5.83
N LEU A 174 -2.65 22.68 -6.10
CA LEU A 174 -3.01 21.26 -6.01
C LEU A 174 -3.56 20.72 -7.33
N ALA A 175 -2.80 19.83 -7.96
CA ALA A 175 -3.27 19.03 -9.08
C ALA A 175 -4.28 17.96 -8.59
N GLY A 176 -5.29 17.62 -9.38
CA GLY A 176 -6.26 16.59 -9.03
C GLY A 176 -7.16 16.93 -7.82
N ALA A 177 -7.34 18.22 -7.50
CA ALA A 177 -8.03 18.68 -6.29
C ALA A 177 -9.44 18.11 -6.09
N ARG A 178 -10.13 17.69 -7.17
CA ARG A 178 -11.50 17.17 -7.17
C ARG A 178 -11.57 15.64 -7.08
N THR A 179 -10.46 14.93 -7.32
CA THR A 179 -10.41 13.47 -7.26
C THR A 179 -10.80 13.00 -5.86
N ARG A 180 -11.66 12.03 -5.79
CA ARG A 180 -12.18 11.50 -4.53
C ARG A 180 -11.35 10.31 -4.06
N PHE A 181 -11.12 10.26 -2.76
CA PHE A 181 -10.39 9.19 -2.07
C PHE A 181 -11.23 8.69 -0.89
N GLN A 182 -11.05 7.43 -0.55
CA GLN A 182 -11.67 6.83 0.64
C GLN A 182 -10.57 6.25 1.53
N PRO A 183 -9.80 7.13 2.23
CA PRO A 183 -8.58 6.76 2.95
C PRO A 183 -8.84 5.66 3.97
N VAL A 184 -7.89 4.73 4.10
CA VAL A 184 -7.95 3.62 5.05
C VAL A 184 -6.80 3.71 6.05
N TRP A 185 -7.09 3.48 7.34
CA TRP A 185 -6.08 3.51 8.38
C TRP A 185 -5.15 2.31 8.30
N VAL A 186 -3.84 2.55 8.43
CA VAL A 186 -2.81 1.52 8.32
C VAL A 186 -2.98 0.35 9.30
N GLN A 187 -3.47 0.62 10.51
CA GLN A 187 -3.73 -0.44 11.49
C GLN A 187 -4.89 -1.34 11.07
N ASP A 188 -5.90 -0.79 10.41
CA ASP A 188 -7.02 -1.59 9.89
C ASP A 188 -6.57 -2.43 8.69
N VAL A 189 -5.69 -1.90 7.83
CA VAL A 189 -5.03 -2.70 6.79
C VAL A 189 -4.20 -3.84 7.39
N ALA A 190 -3.43 -3.56 8.45
CA ALA A 190 -2.63 -4.58 9.13
C ALA A 190 -3.50 -5.69 9.76
N LYS A 191 -4.59 -5.33 10.43
CA LYS A 191 -5.58 -6.29 10.96
C LYS A 191 -6.18 -7.14 9.83
N ALA A 192 -6.56 -6.50 8.71
CA ALA A 192 -7.13 -7.19 7.55
C ALA A 192 -6.13 -8.19 6.94
N VAL A 193 -4.84 -7.86 6.86
CA VAL A 193 -3.78 -8.79 6.41
C VAL A 193 -3.68 -9.99 7.35
N VAL A 194 -3.64 -9.77 8.66
CA VAL A 194 -3.56 -10.85 9.66
C VAL A 194 -4.80 -11.72 9.60
N TYR A 195 -5.99 -11.13 9.53
CA TYR A 195 -7.24 -11.88 9.39
C TYR A 195 -7.21 -12.73 8.11
N ALA A 196 -6.86 -12.14 6.97
CA ALA A 196 -6.78 -12.85 5.71
C ALA A 196 -5.84 -14.05 5.79
N LEU A 197 -4.67 -13.91 6.44
CA LEU A 197 -3.73 -15.01 6.64
C LEU A 197 -4.30 -16.17 7.44
N MET A 198 -5.03 -15.87 8.51
CA MET A 198 -5.49 -16.85 9.50
C MET A 198 -6.78 -17.57 9.10
N HIS A 199 -7.58 -16.99 8.21
CA HIS A 199 -8.92 -17.46 7.90
C HIS A 199 -9.02 -18.00 6.46
N ARG A 200 -9.41 -19.28 6.34
CA ARG A 200 -9.42 -19.99 5.05
C ARG A 200 -10.52 -19.51 4.10
N GLU A 201 -11.60 -18.95 4.61
CA GLU A 201 -12.70 -18.37 3.83
C GLU A 201 -12.28 -17.16 2.98
N THR A 202 -11.10 -16.58 3.27
CA THR A 202 -10.54 -15.48 2.50
C THR A 202 -9.78 -15.93 1.24
N ILE A 203 -9.53 -17.23 1.10
CA ILE A 203 -8.78 -17.80 -0.03
C ILE A 203 -9.60 -17.62 -1.32
N ALA A 204 -8.91 -17.32 -2.41
CA ALA A 204 -9.46 -17.03 -3.74
C ALA A 204 -10.41 -15.80 -3.77
N GLN A 205 -10.26 -14.88 -2.80
CA GLN A 205 -11.07 -13.67 -2.70
C GLN A 205 -10.23 -12.42 -2.94
N VAL A 206 -10.91 -11.38 -3.44
CA VAL A 206 -10.38 -10.02 -3.59
C VAL A 206 -11.19 -9.10 -2.70
N TYR A 207 -10.53 -8.25 -1.93
CA TYR A 207 -11.14 -7.31 -0.98
C TYR A 207 -10.76 -5.87 -1.29
N GLU A 208 -11.72 -4.95 -1.18
CA GLU A 208 -11.47 -3.51 -1.26
C GLU A 208 -11.38 -2.92 0.15
N LEU A 209 -10.19 -2.44 0.52
CA LEU A 209 -9.95 -1.87 1.84
C LEU A 209 -10.07 -0.35 1.78
N ALA A 210 -11.18 0.17 2.26
CA ALA A 210 -11.46 1.59 2.27
C ALA A 210 -12.01 2.00 3.65
N GLY A 211 -11.72 3.23 4.04
CA GLY A 211 -12.25 3.81 5.28
C GLY A 211 -13.74 4.19 5.18
N PRO A 212 -14.31 4.72 6.24
CA PRO A 212 -15.76 4.98 6.30
C PRO A 212 -16.22 6.23 5.54
N GLN A 213 -15.30 7.12 5.18
CA GLN A 213 -15.62 8.44 4.62
C GLN A 213 -14.86 8.69 3.31
N ILE A 214 -15.53 9.39 2.41
CA ILE A 214 -14.98 9.83 1.12
C ILE A 214 -14.64 11.32 1.21
N TYR A 215 -13.44 11.67 0.75
CA TYR A 215 -12.95 13.04 0.70
C TYR A 215 -12.45 13.37 -0.71
N SER A 216 -12.58 14.61 -1.15
CA SER A 216 -11.78 15.12 -2.25
C SER A 216 -10.31 15.26 -1.82
N LEU A 217 -9.38 15.23 -2.78
CA LEU A 217 -7.96 15.50 -2.46
C LEU A 217 -7.79 16.85 -1.79
N LYS A 218 -8.56 17.88 -2.20
CA LYS A 218 -8.54 19.20 -1.57
C LYS A 218 -8.92 19.13 -0.08
N GLU A 219 -9.95 18.39 0.28
CA GLU A 219 -10.38 18.23 1.68
C GLU A 219 -9.32 17.50 2.51
N LEU A 220 -8.68 16.47 1.96
CA LEU A 220 -7.57 15.77 2.63
C LEU A 220 -6.38 16.69 2.88
N VAL A 221 -6.01 17.51 1.89
CA VAL A 221 -4.93 18.48 2.03
C VAL A 221 -5.27 19.55 3.07
N GLN A 222 -6.50 20.07 3.05
CA GLN A 222 -6.97 21.02 4.07
C GLN A 222 -7.00 20.40 5.47
N HIS A 223 -7.42 19.12 5.58
CA HIS A 223 -7.39 18.39 6.85
C HIS A 223 -5.96 18.27 7.38
N ALA A 224 -5.00 17.87 6.53
CA ALA A 224 -3.59 17.77 6.90
C ALA A 224 -3.03 19.08 7.45
N GLY A 225 -3.38 20.21 6.84
CA GLY A 225 -2.96 21.53 7.31
C GLY A 225 -3.59 21.93 8.64
N ARG A 226 -4.87 21.67 8.84
CA ARG A 226 -5.55 21.93 10.11
C ARG A 226 -4.98 21.06 11.24
N TRP A 227 -4.79 19.79 10.99
CA TRP A 227 -4.19 18.86 11.94
C TRP A 227 -2.77 19.31 12.37
N ALA A 228 -1.95 19.73 11.40
CA ALA A 228 -0.59 20.19 11.67
C ALA A 228 -0.50 21.62 12.25
N GLY A 229 -1.63 22.32 12.45
CA GLY A 229 -1.66 23.69 12.95
C GLY A 229 -1.23 24.75 11.92
N HIS A 230 -1.13 24.40 10.64
CA HIS A 230 -0.70 25.29 9.55
C HIS A 230 -1.72 25.31 8.39
N PRO A 231 -3.00 25.67 8.63
CA PRO A 231 -3.98 25.72 7.55
C PRO A 231 -3.61 26.79 6.51
N ARG A 232 -3.51 26.36 5.25
CA ARG A 232 -3.17 27.23 4.12
C ARG A 232 -4.26 27.19 3.06
N MET A 233 -4.28 28.21 2.22
CA MET A 233 -5.17 28.23 1.05
C MET A 233 -4.74 27.14 0.06
N VAL A 234 -5.67 26.25 -0.30
CA VAL A 234 -5.45 25.20 -1.29
C VAL A 234 -6.20 25.57 -2.56
N VAL A 235 -5.45 25.77 -3.65
CA VAL A 235 -5.97 26.17 -4.95
C VAL A 235 -5.82 25.04 -5.95
N GLY A 236 -6.95 24.52 -6.47
CA GLY A 236 -6.95 23.51 -7.52
C GLY A 236 -6.39 24.07 -8.83
N LEU A 237 -5.47 23.34 -9.42
CA LEU A 237 -4.87 23.70 -10.71
C LEU A 237 -5.74 23.21 -11.87
N PRO A 238 -5.85 24.01 -12.97
CA PRO A 238 -6.31 23.50 -14.25
C PRO A 238 -5.40 22.37 -14.76
N GLU A 239 -5.91 21.47 -15.59
CA GLU A 239 -5.24 20.26 -16.04
C GLU A 239 -3.86 20.54 -16.70
N ALA A 240 -3.77 21.54 -17.57
CA ALA A 240 -2.51 21.91 -18.20
C ALA A 240 -1.44 22.36 -17.19
N MET A 241 -1.82 23.12 -16.17
CA MET A 241 -0.90 23.56 -15.10
C MET A 241 -0.54 22.39 -14.18
N ALA A 242 -1.46 21.50 -13.91
CA ALA A 242 -1.22 20.29 -13.14
C ALA A 242 -0.20 19.38 -13.83
N TYR A 243 -0.31 19.23 -15.15
CA TYR A 243 0.65 18.46 -15.94
C TYR A 243 2.05 19.09 -15.91
N LEU A 244 2.13 20.42 -16.08
CA LEU A 244 3.40 21.14 -16.00
C LEU A 244 4.03 21.01 -14.60
N GLN A 245 3.22 21.11 -13.53
CA GLN A 245 3.68 20.92 -12.15
C GLN A 245 4.27 19.51 -11.97
N ALA A 246 3.59 18.46 -12.43
CA ALA A 246 4.08 17.09 -12.33
C ALA A 246 5.38 16.89 -13.12
N LEU A 247 5.47 17.45 -14.34
CA LEU A 247 6.69 17.40 -15.16
C LEU A 247 7.88 18.05 -14.45
N VAL A 248 7.69 19.24 -13.86
CA VAL A 248 8.75 19.93 -13.11
C VAL A 248 9.18 19.09 -11.90
N MET A 249 8.23 18.48 -11.17
CA MET A 249 8.55 17.64 -10.02
C MET A 249 9.31 16.36 -10.40
N GLU A 250 9.06 15.79 -11.59
CA GLU A 250 9.81 14.64 -12.09
C GLU A 250 11.25 14.99 -12.48
N LEU A 251 11.55 16.26 -12.81
CA LEU A 251 12.90 16.73 -13.16
C LEU A 251 13.75 17.05 -11.93
N LEU A 252 13.15 17.17 -10.75
CA LEU A 252 13.90 17.43 -9.52
C LEU A 252 14.62 16.16 -9.05
N PRO A 253 15.80 16.29 -8.42
CA PRO A 253 16.53 15.14 -7.91
C PRO A 253 15.77 14.45 -6.76
N GLY A 254 15.74 13.13 -6.78
CA GLY A 254 15.05 12.29 -5.79
C GLY A 254 13.71 11.77 -6.26
N PRO A 255 12.96 11.04 -5.40
CA PRO A 255 11.63 10.58 -5.74
C PRO A 255 10.68 11.78 -5.90
N PRO A 256 9.92 11.87 -7.02
CA PRO A 256 9.03 13.00 -7.23
C PRO A 256 7.89 13.00 -6.21
N LEU A 257 7.49 14.18 -5.74
CA LEU A 257 6.32 14.33 -4.87
C LEU A 257 5.02 13.97 -5.60
N MET A 258 4.98 14.21 -6.90
CA MET A 258 3.91 13.86 -7.83
C MET A 258 4.51 13.59 -9.20
N SER A 259 4.07 12.52 -9.86
CA SER A 259 4.44 12.20 -11.23
C SER A 259 3.25 12.41 -12.17
N ARG A 260 3.54 12.48 -13.48
CA ARG A 260 2.47 12.51 -14.50
C ARG A 260 1.61 11.24 -14.45
N ASP A 261 2.17 10.08 -14.10
CA ASP A 261 1.40 8.84 -13.94
C ASP A 261 0.45 8.92 -12.73
N ASN A 262 0.87 9.58 -11.63
CA ASN A 262 -0.03 9.85 -10.50
C ASN A 262 -1.19 10.76 -10.91
N LEU A 263 -0.91 11.80 -11.72
CA LEU A 263 -1.95 12.69 -12.21
C LEU A 263 -2.96 11.96 -13.11
N VAL A 264 -2.46 11.06 -13.97
CA VAL A 264 -3.32 10.20 -14.79
C VAL A 264 -4.12 9.21 -13.92
N SER A 265 -3.53 8.68 -12.85
CA SER A 265 -4.27 7.85 -11.88
C SER A 265 -5.44 8.58 -11.25
N MET A 266 -5.32 9.90 -11.05
CA MET A 266 -6.36 10.75 -10.46
C MET A 266 -7.53 11.08 -11.40
N GLN A 267 -7.51 10.62 -12.65
CA GLN A 267 -8.66 10.68 -13.55
C GLN A 267 -9.79 9.74 -13.11
N VAL A 268 -9.48 8.77 -12.25
CA VAL A 268 -10.43 7.84 -11.64
C VAL A 268 -10.40 8.02 -10.13
N ASP A 269 -11.58 8.05 -9.52
CA ASP A 269 -11.71 8.13 -8.06
C ASP A 269 -11.15 6.89 -7.38
N ASN A 270 -10.49 7.08 -6.24
CA ASN A 270 -9.92 6.01 -5.42
C ASN A 270 -10.88 5.67 -4.26
N ILE A 271 -12.05 5.16 -4.61
CA ILE A 271 -13.14 4.79 -3.69
C ILE A 271 -13.56 3.34 -3.93
N ALA A 272 -14.02 2.65 -2.89
CA ALA A 272 -14.51 1.29 -3.01
C ALA A 272 -15.69 1.21 -3.97
N SER A 273 -15.72 0.17 -4.80
CA SER A 273 -16.76 -0.06 -5.81
C SER A 273 -18.11 -0.48 -5.20
N GLY A 274 -18.10 -0.98 -3.96
CA GLY A 274 -19.25 -1.59 -3.30
C GLY A 274 -19.65 -2.96 -3.86
N LYS A 275 -18.88 -3.50 -4.83
CA LYS A 275 -19.14 -4.80 -5.47
C LYS A 275 -18.33 -5.93 -4.85
N LEU A 276 -17.21 -5.62 -4.23
CA LEU A 276 -16.33 -6.57 -3.55
C LEU A 276 -16.45 -6.43 -2.02
N PRO A 277 -16.18 -7.50 -1.26
CA PRO A 277 -16.17 -7.43 0.19
C PRO A 277 -15.09 -6.46 0.69
N GLY A 278 -15.37 -5.79 1.80
CA GLY A 278 -14.49 -4.79 2.41
C GLY A 278 -13.91 -5.24 3.75
N LEU A 279 -13.48 -4.25 4.54
CA LEU A 279 -12.84 -4.43 5.85
C LEU A 279 -13.70 -5.25 6.84
N SER A 280 -15.03 -5.10 6.82
CA SER A 280 -15.92 -5.84 7.72
C SER A 280 -15.83 -7.35 7.54
N ALA A 281 -15.64 -7.82 6.30
CA ALA A 281 -15.42 -9.24 5.99
C ALA A 281 -14.01 -9.74 6.37
N LEU A 282 -13.12 -8.85 6.81
CA LEU A 282 -11.76 -9.14 7.25
C LEU A 282 -11.54 -8.83 8.74
N GLY A 283 -12.60 -8.98 9.55
CA GLY A 283 -12.51 -8.82 11.00
C GLY A 283 -12.33 -7.37 11.48
N VAL A 284 -12.63 -6.38 10.63
CA VAL A 284 -12.62 -4.95 10.95
C VAL A 284 -14.02 -4.38 10.74
N PRO A 285 -14.97 -4.62 11.64
CA PRO A 285 -16.38 -4.22 11.48
C PRO A 285 -16.57 -2.70 11.48
N VAL A 286 -15.70 -1.99 12.19
CA VAL A 286 -15.72 -0.52 12.26
C VAL A 286 -14.33 -0.01 11.89
N ALA A 287 -14.22 0.55 10.69
CA ALA A 287 -12.99 1.17 10.22
C ALA A 287 -12.76 2.53 10.89
N ALA A 288 -11.50 2.86 11.17
CA ALA A 288 -11.14 4.12 11.80
C ALA A 288 -11.37 5.31 10.87
N GLN A 289 -11.87 6.41 11.43
CA GLN A 289 -12.04 7.68 10.71
C GLN A 289 -10.73 8.47 10.71
N LEU A 290 -10.53 9.28 9.68
CA LEU A 290 -9.37 10.17 9.55
C LEU A 290 -9.26 11.12 10.75
N ASP A 291 -10.38 11.72 11.16
CA ASP A 291 -10.45 12.67 12.28
C ASP A 291 -10.14 12.01 13.65
N THR A 292 -10.32 10.70 13.78
CA THR A 292 -9.97 9.97 15.00
C THR A 292 -8.46 9.77 15.12
N VAL A 293 -7.79 9.53 14.00
CA VAL A 293 -6.33 9.28 13.96
C VAL A 293 -5.55 10.59 13.90
N PHE A 294 -6.06 11.56 13.14
CA PHE A 294 -5.49 12.90 12.98
C PHE A 294 -6.50 13.97 13.46
N PRO A 295 -6.72 14.10 14.79
CA PRO A 295 -7.70 15.03 15.31
C PRO A 295 -7.31 16.47 15.05
N VAL A 296 -8.25 17.24 14.51
CA VAL A 296 -8.11 18.69 14.39
C VAL A 296 -8.54 19.31 15.72
N LEU A 297 -7.57 19.80 16.48
CA LEU A 297 -7.88 20.47 17.75
C LEU A 297 -8.58 21.82 17.47
N PRO A 298 -9.56 22.20 18.28
CA PRO A 298 -10.15 23.55 18.22
C PRO A 298 -9.04 24.60 18.36
N GLN A 299 -8.97 25.54 17.43
CA GLN A 299 -8.10 26.68 17.61
C GLN A 299 -8.62 27.50 18.80
N ALA A 300 -7.77 27.69 19.81
CA ALA A 300 -8.08 28.50 21.01
C ALA A 300 -8.22 29.97 20.65
#